data_2060be3466f6756f9e7d5a62c71c9a9d
#
_entry.id   2060be3466f6756f9e7d5a62c71c9a9d
#
_cell.length_a   1.000
_cell.length_b   1.000
_cell.length_c   1.000
_cell.angle_alpha   90.00
_cell.angle_beta   90.00
_cell.angle_gamma   90.00
#
_symmetry.space_group_name_H-M   'P 1'
#
loop_
_entity.id
_entity.type
_entity.pdbx_description
1 polymer ?
#
loop_
_entity_poly.entity_id
_entity_poly.type
_entity_poly.pdbx_seq_one_letter_code
_entity_poly.pdbx_strand_id
1 'polypeptide(L)'
;FYDFGVETPFSAEDLVAIEKKAVEIINSGQKFARRTITREEAAAELAHETFKVQLLAADDAQVLSEDVMEVGSGELTIYDNIDLRSGEHRWCDLCRGPHVPDTRYIDAKAVKVMRSSAAYWLGDQKNASMQRIYGTAWPTKDDLKQYLTMLEEAAKRDHRRLGVDLDLFSFPDEIGSGLAVFHPKGGIVRRAMEDYSRIRHEAAGYQFVYTPHITKGALFETSGHLDWYKDGMFPAMHLDEELHEDGTVKRQGQDYYLKPMNCPFHNLIFKSRGRSYRELPLRLFEFGSVYRYEKSGVIHGLTRVRGMTQDDAHIYCTPEQMPGELSNLLNFVLDLLRDYGLDDFYLELSTRNPDKSIGSDQEWEIATKALADAAAASGLDLVPDPGGAAFYGPKISVQARDAIGRTWQ
;
A
#
# COMPACT_ATOMS: atom_id res chain seq x y z
N PHE A 1 -11.89 -6.69 12.55
CA PHE A 1 -11.36 -8.04 12.82
C PHE A 1 -11.08 -8.23 14.30
N TYR A 2 -10.89 -9.49 14.72
CA TYR A 2 -10.47 -9.85 16.07
C TYR A 2 -9.51 -11.05 16.02
N ASP A 3 -8.45 -11.03 16.82
CA ASP A 3 -7.40 -12.05 16.85
C ASP A 3 -7.58 -12.98 18.05
N PHE A 4 -7.48 -14.28 17.79
CA PHE A 4 -7.67 -15.32 18.80
C PHE A 4 -6.43 -16.21 18.90
N GLY A 5 -5.92 -16.41 20.12
CA GLY A 5 -4.91 -17.40 20.42
C GLY A 5 -5.57 -18.77 20.62
N VAL A 6 -5.71 -19.54 19.54
CA VAL A 6 -6.33 -20.87 19.56
C VAL A 6 -5.37 -21.94 19.02
N GLU A 7 -5.45 -23.15 19.56
CA GLU A 7 -4.61 -24.28 19.11
C GLU A 7 -5.06 -24.83 17.75
N THR A 8 -6.38 -24.82 17.50
CA THR A 8 -6.97 -25.34 16.27
C THR A 8 -7.57 -24.19 15.45
N PRO A 9 -7.25 -24.09 14.15
CA PRO A 9 -7.84 -23.09 13.28
C PRO A 9 -9.36 -23.18 13.21
N PHE A 10 -10.04 -22.04 13.11
CA PHE A 10 -11.49 -21.99 12.92
C PHE A 10 -11.91 -22.61 11.60
N SER A 11 -12.89 -23.51 11.65
CA SER A 11 -13.57 -24.07 10.50
C SER A 11 -14.67 -23.13 9.96
N ALA A 12 -15.20 -23.46 8.79
CA ALA A 12 -16.37 -22.74 8.25
C ALA A 12 -17.61 -22.86 9.15
N GLU A 13 -17.78 -24.01 9.82
CA GLU A 13 -18.89 -24.27 10.75
C GLU A 13 -18.76 -23.41 12.01
N ASP A 14 -17.53 -23.21 12.52
CA ASP A 14 -17.26 -22.32 13.65
C ASP A 14 -17.63 -20.87 13.31
N LEU A 15 -17.29 -20.39 12.11
CA LEU A 15 -17.65 -19.03 11.68
C LEU A 15 -19.17 -18.83 11.62
N VAL A 16 -19.92 -19.83 11.16
CA VAL A 16 -21.39 -19.81 11.15
C VAL A 16 -21.94 -19.77 12.60
N ALA A 17 -21.36 -20.56 13.49
CA ALA A 17 -21.76 -20.60 14.90
C ALA A 17 -21.47 -19.25 15.59
N ILE A 18 -20.31 -18.64 15.33
CA ILE A 18 -19.92 -17.33 15.84
C ILE A 18 -20.87 -16.24 15.33
N GLU A 19 -21.19 -16.22 14.03
CA GLU A 19 -22.15 -15.27 13.45
C GLU A 19 -23.54 -15.40 14.13
N LYS A 20 -24.03 -16.63 14.25
CA LYS A 20 -25.30 -16.87 14.93
C LYS A 20 -25.29 -16.35 16.36
N LYS A 21 -24.20 -16.58 17.10
CA LYS A 21 -24.07 -16.10 18.48
C LYS A 21 -23.99 -14.58 18.55
N ALA A 22 -23.28 -13.94 17.64
CA ALA A 22 -23.24 -12.48 17.55
C ALA A 22 -24.65 -11.89 17.30
N VAL A 23 -25.42 -12.47 16.36
CA VAL A 23 -26.81 -12.08 16.10
C VAL A 23 -27.70 -12.24 17.33
N GLU A 24 -27.54 -13.33 18.09
CA GLU A 24 -28.28 -13.54 19.37
C GLU A 24 -27.96 -12.45 20.39
N ILE A 25 -26.65 -12.09 20.54
CA ILE A 25 -26.18 -11.04 21.44
C ILE A 25 -26.76 -9.68 21.04
N ILE A 26 -26.68 -9.32 19.74
CA ILE A 26 -27.25 -8.07 19.22
C ILE A 26 -28.75 -7.98 19.57
N ASN A 27 -29.52 -9.04 19.33
CA ASN A 27 -30.94 -9.08 19.56
C ASN A 27 -31.32 -9.12 21.07
N SER A 28 -30.40 -9.54 21.96
CA SER A 28 -30.65 -9.55 23.42
C SER A 28 -30.74 -8.14 24.00
N GLY A 29 -30.15 -7.14 23.37
CA GLY A 29 -30.09 -5.77 23.84
C GLY A 29 -29.07 -5.59 24.96
N GLN A 30 -27.85 -5.19 24.62
CA GLN A 30 -26.78 -4.93 25.59
C GLN A 30 -26.28 -3.49 25.43
N LYS A 31 -26.14 -2.80 26.58
CA LYS A 31 -25.54 -1.46 26.63
C LYS A 31 -24.02 -1.59 26.64
N PHE A 32 -23.36 -0.69 25.92
CA PHE A 32 -21.91 -0.48 26.01
C PHE A 32 -21.64 0.65 27.00
N ALA A 33 -20.96 0.34 28.11
CA ALA A 33 -20.57 1.33 29.12
C ALA A 33 -19.05 1.50 29.13
N ARG A 34 -18.58 2.70 28.74
CA ARG A 34 -17.16 3.03 28.75
C ARG A 34 -16.74 3.48 30.15
N ARG A 35 -15.63 2.95 30.65
CA ARG A 35 -14.97 3.41 31.88
C ARG A 35 -13.46 3.50 31.68
N THR A 36 -12.84 4.44 32.40
CA THR A 36 -11.39 4.55 32.49
C THR A 36 -10.87 3.58 33.56
N ILE A 37 -9.69 3.00 33.32
CA ILE A 37 -9.06 2.02 34.20
C ILE A 37 -7.54 2.23 34.24
N THR A 38 -6.91 1.89 35.36
CA THR A 38 -5.43 1.87 35.45
C THR A 38 -4.87 0.59 34.83
N ARG A 39 -3.55 0.59 34.53
CA ARG A 39 -2.87 -0.61 33.97
C ARG A 39 -2.95 -1.80 34.94
N GLU A 40 -2.78 -1.53 36.23
CA GLU A 40 -2.83 -2.56 37.27
C GLU A 40 -4.23 -3.18 37.41
N GLU A 41 -5.25 -2.35 37.42
CA GLU A 41 -6.66 -2.80 37.47
C GLU A 41 -7.02 -3.58 36.21
N ALA A 42 -6.63 -3.08 35.01
CA ALA A 42 -6.89 -3.76 33.75
C ALA A 42 -6.18 -5.13 33.67
N ALA A 43 -4.93 -5.21 34.13
CA ALA A 43 -4.18 -6.47 34.17
C ALA A 43 -4.82 -7.50 35.13
N ALA A 44 -5.39 -7.03 36.26
CA ALA A 44 -6.10 -7.91 37.20
C ALA A 44 -7.44 -8.40 36.63
N GLU A 45 -8.20 -7.50 36.00
CA GLU A 45 -9.53 -7.82 35.45
C GLU A 45 -9.46 -8.72 34.21
N LEU A 46 -8.46 -8.49 33.34
CA LEU A 46 -8.21 -9.26 32.12
C LEU A 46 -7.16 -10.36 32.30
N ALA A 47 -6.88 -10.80 33.54
CA ALA A 47 -5.84 -11.80 33.82
C ALA A 47 -6.03 -13.13 33.08
N HIS A 48 -7.25 -13.44 32.62
CA HIS A 48 -7.58 -14.61 31.81
C HIS A 48 -7.26 -14.42 30.31
N GLU A 49 -6.99 -13.19 29.88
CA GLU A 49 -6.69 -12.82 28.50
C GLU A 49 -5.19 -12.58 28.32
N THR A 50 -4.42 -13.65 28.13
CA THR A 50 -2.94 -13.61 28.12
C THR A 50 -2.37 -12.54 27.17
N PHE A 51 -2.91 -12.40 25.98
CA PHE A 51 -2.43 -11.43 24.99
C PHE A 51 -2.78 -9.98 25.37
N LYS A 52 -3.92 -9.74 26.02
CA LYS A 52 -4.28 -8.41 26.55
C LYS A 52 -3.34 -8.00 27.68
N VAL A 53 -3.00 -8.93 28.56
CA VAL A 53 -2.00 -8.68 29.63
C VAL A 53 -0.63 -8.37 29.04
N GLN A 54 -0.20 -9.06 27.98
CA GLN A 54 1.05 -8.74 27.28
C GLN A 54 1.02 -7.35 26.64
N LEU A 55 -0.10 -6.92 26.04
CA LEU A 55 -0.28 -5.57 25.51
C LEU A 55 -0.15 -4.50 26.60
N LEU A 56 -0.72 -4.75 27.77
CA LEU A 56 -0.61 -3.83 28.91
C LEU A 56 0.82 -3.73 29.47
N ALA A 57 1.64 -4.79 29.33
CA ALA A 57 3.03 -4.83 29.79
C ALA A 57 4.01 -4.28 28.76
N ALA A 58 3.64 -4.13 27.50
CA ALA A 58 4.51 -3.62 26.44
C ALA A 58 4.76 -2.10 26.59
N ASP A 59 5.98 -1.66 26.27
CA ASP A 59 6.31 -0.24 26.19
C ASP A 59 5.57 0.44 25.03
N ASP A 60 5.19 1.70 25.20
CA ASP A 60 4.43 2.50 24.22
C ASP A 60 5.08 2.51 22.81
N ALA A 61 6.41 2.38 22.73
CA ALA A 61 7.15 2.31 21.47
C ALA A 61 6.96 1.00 20.68
N GLN A 62 6.60 -0.11 21.35
CA GLN A 62 6.34 -1.41 20.71
C GLN A 62 4.88 -1.57 20.23
N VAL A 63 3.99 -0.72 20.73
CA VAL A 63 2.53 -0.78 20.49
C VAL A 63 2.10 0.16 19.37
N LEU A 64 3.01 0.96 18.80
CA LEU A 64 2.73 1.95 17.76
C LEU A 64 2.58 1.39 16.33
N SER A 65 2.41 0.08 16.14
CA SER A 65 2.02 -0.42 14.82
C SER A 65 0.53 -0.10 14.56
N GLU A 66 0.20 0.31 13.34
CA GLU A 66 -1.17 0.63 12.91
C GLU A 66 -2.17 -0.54 13.16
N ASP A 67 -1.65 -1.75 13.32
CA ASP A 67 -2.42 -2.98 13.59
C ASP A 67 -2.82 -3.15 15.06
N VAL A 68 -2.27 -2.39 16.01
CA VAL A 68 -2.57 -2.47 17.44
C VAL A 68 -3.32 -1.23 17.89
N MET A 69 -4.63 -1.21 17.65
CA MET A 69 -5.51 -0.08 18.00
C MET A 69 -6.00 -0.06 19.45
N GLU A 70 -5.67 -1.06 20.27
CA GLU A 70 -6.31 -1.26 21.57
C GLU A 70 -5.66 -0.47 22.70
N VAL A 71 -4.36 -0.18 22.62
CA VAL A 71 -3.61 0.55 23.65
C VAL A 71 -2.97 1.78 23.02
N GLY A 72 -3.32 2.98 23.49
CA GLY A 72 -2.72 4.24 23.07
C GLY A 72 -1.91 4.90 24.17
N SER A 73 -1.23 6.00 23.84
CA SER A 73 -0.49 6.85 24.77
C SER A 73 -1.37 7.63 25.76
N GLY A 74 -2.67 7.33 25.84
CA GLY A 74 -3.66 7.99 26.69
C GLY A 74 -4.18 7.12 27.83
N GLU A 75 -5.28 7.55 28.43
CA GLU A 75 -6.02 6.76 29.44
C GLU A 75 -6.51 5.43 28.86
N LEU A 76 -6.29 4.34 29.59
CA LEU A 76 -6.82 3.05 29.24
C LEU A 76 -8.33 3.02 29.46
N THR A 77 -9.06 2.43 28.52
CA THR A 77 -10.52 2.31 28.61
C THR A 77 -10.99 0.90 28.37
N ILE A 78 -11.98 0.51 29.17
CA ILE A 78 -12.73 -0.73 29.00
C ILE A 78 -14.16 -0.41 28.60
N TYR A 79 -14.73 -1.25 27.75
CA TYR A 79 -16.14 -1.24 27.44
C TYR A 79 -16.80 -2.48 28.04
N ASP A 80 -17.79 -2.23 28.87
CA ASP A 80 -18.61 -3.28 29.50
C ASP A 80 -19.86 -3.50 28.66
N ASN A 81 -20.19 -4.75 28.42
CA ASN A 81 -21.47 -5.18 27.86
C ASN A 81 -22.46 -5.50 29.01
N ILE A 82 -23.50 -4.69 29.14
CA ILE A 82 -24.49 -4.79 30.22
C ILE A 82 -25.85 -5.11 29.61
N ASP A 83 -26.47 -6.20 30.07
CA ASP A 83 -27.82 -6.59 29.66
C ASP A 83 -28.82 -5.48 30.02
N LEU A 84 -29.57 -4.99 29.03
CA LEU A 84 -30.48 -3.86 29.19
C LEU A 84 -31.73 -4.20 30.07
N ARG A 85 -32.07 -5.49 30.22
CA ARG A 85 -33.24 -5.92 30.97
C ARG A 85 -32.90 -6.24 32.42
N SER A 86 -31.80 -7.02 32.62
CA SER A 86 -31.40 -7.47 33.95
C SER A 86 -30.42 -6.52 34.64
N GLY A 87 -29.71 -5.67 33.88
CA GLY A 87 -28.60 -4.89 34.38
C GLY A 87 -27.33 -5.71 34.65
N GLU A 88 -27.32 -6.98 34.28
CA GLU A 88 -26.20 -7.89 34.50
C GLU A 88 -25.04 -7.59 33.58
N HIS A 89 -23.84 -7.55 34.17
CA HIS A 89 -22.59 -7.47 33.38
C HIS A 89 -22.35 -8.79 32.66
N ARG A 90 -22.24 -8.74 31.33
CA ARG A 90 -22.10 -9.92 30.47
C ARG A 90 -20.67 -10.17 30.02
N TRP A 91 -19.96 -9.12 29.72
CA TRP A 91 -18.62 -9.18 29.17
C TRP A 91 -17.94 -7.80 29.21
N CYS A 92 -16.64 -7.77 29.16
CA CYS A 92 -15.86 -6.53 28.99
C CYS A 92 -14.62 -6.76 28.12
N ASP A 93 -14.12 -5.69 27.51
CA ASP A 93 -12.86 -5.72 26.80
C ASP A 93 -12.14 -4.38 26.82
N LEU A 94 -10.82 -4.44 26.67
CA LEU A 94 -9.95 -3.28 26.48
C LEU A 94 -10.18 -2.73 25.06
N CYS A 95 -10.67 -1.51 24.96
CA CYS A 95 -10.97 -0.89 23.67
C CYS A 95 -10.92 0.64 23.76
N ARG A 96 -10.41 1.29 22.73
CA ARG A 96 -10.41 2.76 22.59
C ARG A 96 -11.79 3.32 22.27
N GLY A 97 -12.63 2.56 21.59
CA GLY A 97 -13.89 3.02 21.05
C GLY A 97 -13.72 3.98 19.86
N PRO A 98 -14.75 4.77 19.51
CA PRO A 98 -16.06 4.79 20.13
C PRO A 98 -16.90 3.57 19.80
N HIS A 99 -17.88 3.26 20.69
CA HIS A 99 -18.91 2.27 20.43
C HIS A 99 -20.28 2.95 20.27
N VAL A 100 -21.22 2.26 19.62
CA VAL A 100 -22.64 2.63 19.67
C VAL A 100 -23.14 2.55 21.12
N PRO A 101 -24.19 3.30 21.51
CA PRO A 101 -24.68 3.29 22.90
C PRO A 101 -25.11 1.93 23.38
N ASP A 102 -25.75 1.15 22.52
CA ASP A 102 -26.18 -0.22 22.79
C ASP A 102 -26.41 -1.02 21.50
N THR A 103 -26.56 -2.35 21.60
CA THR A 103 -26.65 -3.22 20.42
C THR A 103 -27.95 -3.02 19.61
N ARG A 104 -28.97 -2.30 20.11
CA ARG A 104 -30.20 -2.01 19.35
C ARG A 104 -29.97 -1.02 18.21
N TYR A 105 -28.85 -0.31 18.21
CA TYR A 105 -28.40 0.53 17.09
C TYR A 105 -27.80 -0.29 15.94
N ILE A 106 -27.61 -1.58 16.12
CA ILE A 106 -27.04 -2.50 15.13
C ILE A 106 -28.17 -3.34 14.53
N ASP A 107 -28.36 -3.29 13.22
CA ASP A 107 -29.23 -4.23 12.53
C ASP A 107 -28.56 -5.61 12.50
N ALA A 108 -29.07 -6.57 13.26
CA ALA A 108 -28.55 -7.94 13.32
C ALA A 108 -28.53 -8.64 11.95
N LYS A 109 -29.36 -8.20 10.99
CA LYS A 109 -29.39 -8.71 9.61
C LYS A 109 -28.33 -8.06 8.71
N ALA A 110 -27.68 -7.00 9.20
CA ALA A 110 -26.65 -6.25 8.49
C ALA A 110 -25.24 -6.56 9.00
N VAL A 111 -25.06 -7.64 9.77
CA VAL A 111 -23.78 -8.12 10.28
C VAL A 111 -23.42 -9.44 9.61
N LYS A 112 -22.15 -9.60 9.24
CA LYS A 112 -21.64 -10.83 8.62
C LYS A 112 -20.25 -11.16 9.13
N VAL A 113 -20.03 -12.41 9.56
CA VAL A 113 -18.71 -12.99 9.76
C VAL A 113 -18.20 -13.49 8.41
N MET A 114 -17.07 -12.97 7.96
CA MET A 114 -16.62 -13.14 6.57
C MET A 114 -15.69 -14.34 6.40
N ARG A 115 -14.58 -14.36 7.13
CA ARG A 115 -13.53 -15.38 6.99
C ARG A 115 -12.60 -15.38 8.19
N SER A 116 -11.80 -16.44 8.31
CA SER A 116 -10.63 -16.45 9.18
C SER A 116 -9.34 -16.54 8.37
N SER A 117 -8.24 -16.10 8.94
CA SER A 117 -6.89 -16.31 8.41
C SER A 117 -5.89 -16.41 9.54
N ALA A 118 -4.71 -17.01 9.25
CA ALA A 118 -3.59 -16.93 10.17
C ALA A 118 -3.09 -15.49 10.29
N ALA A 119 -2.64 -15.11 11.46
CA ALA A 119 -1.99 -13.86 11.80
C ALA A 119 -0.85 -14.16 12.79
N TYR A 120 0.03 -13.18 13.00
CA TYR A 120 1.08 -13.27 14.03
C TYR A 120 0.86 -12.18 15.06
N TRP A 121 1.10 -12.52 16.33
CA TRP A 121 1.00 -11.55 17.41
C TRP A 121 1.90 -10.33 17.15
N LEU A 122 1.35 -9.13 17.25
CA LEU A 122 2.01 -7.86 16.91
C LEU A 122 2.59 -7.80 15.48
N GLY A 123 2.08 -8.60 14.54
CA GLY A 123 2.54 -8.60 13.15
C GLY A 123 3.93 -9.21 12.93
N ASP A 124 4.60 -9.74 13.95
CA ASP A 124 5.94 -10.35 13.83
C ASP A 124 5.83 -11.87 13.70
N GLN A 125 6.35 -12.42 12.61
CA GLN A 125 6.39 -13.87 12.34
C GLN A 125 7.15 -14.70 13.38
N LYS A 126 7.95 -14.05 14.23
CA LYS A 126 8.66 -14.71 15.35
C LYS A 126 7.77 -14.92 16.57
N ASN A 127 6.64 -14.22 16.64
CA ASN A 127 5.71 -14.30 17.73
C ASN A 127 4.68 -15.41 17.53
N ALA A 128 3.79 -15.60 18.52
CA ALA A 128 2.74 -16.61 18.49
C ALA A 128 1.83 -16.47 17.25
N SER A 129 1.51 -17.62 16.64
CA SER A 129 0.51 -17.68 15.58
C SER A 129 -0.89 -17.53 16.19
N MET A 130 -1.71 -16.71 15.55
CA MET A 130 -3.10 -16.43 15.94
C MET A 130 -4.04 -16.71 14.79
N GLN A 131 -5.33 -16.82 15.11
CA GLN A 131 -6.40 -16.86 14.11
C GLN A 131 -7.16 -15.54 14.13
N ARG A 132 -7.15 -14.84 12.99
CA ARG A 132 -7.86 -13.58 12.80
C ARG A 132 -9.20 -13.82 12.14
N ILE A 133 -10.29 -13.44 12.80
CA ILE A 133 -11.65 -13.48 12.26
C ILE A 133 -12.00 -12.09 11.72
N TYR A 134 -12.44 -12.04 10.46
CA TYR A 134 -12.93 -10.83 9.81
C TYR A 134 -14.45 -10.82 9.80
N GLY A 135 -15.03 -9.69 10.16
CA GLY A 135 -16.45 -9.43 10.07
C GLY A 135 -16.73 -8.06 9.49
N THR A 136 -17.98 -7.82 9.12
CA THR A 136 -18.46 -6.52 8.65
C THR A 136 -19.85 -6.23 9.22
N ALA A 137 -20.13 -4.95 9.45
CA ALA A 137 -21.44 -4.47 9.88
C ALA A 137 -21.82 -3.24 9.06
N TRP A 138 -23.06 -3.17 8.63
CA TRP A 138 -23.59 -2.11 7.77
C TRP A 138 -24.83 -1.48 8.40
N PRO A 139 -25.20 -0.23 8.02
CA PRO A 139 -26.40 0.41 8.54
C PRO A 139 -27.67 -0.38 8.27
N THR A 140 -27.79 -1.00 7.09
CA THR A 140 -28.96 -1.79 6.71
C THR A 140 -28.58 -3.13 6.08
N LYS A 141 -29.52 -4.07 6.07
CA LYS A 141 -29.38 -5.34 5.35
C LYS A 141 -29.12 -5.15 3.85
N ASP A 142 -29.69 -4.12 3.24
CA ASP A 142 -29.52 -3.86 1.80
C ASP A 142 -28.11 -3.34 1.51
N ASP A 143 -27.54 -2.51 2.38
CA ASP A 143 -26.13 -2.08 2.27
C ASP A 143 -25.18 -3.28 2.37
N LEU A 144 -25.42 -4.18 3.34
CA LEU A 144 -24.65 -5.42 3.44
C LEU A 144 -24.77 -6.26 2.16
N LYS A 145 -25.98 -6.39 1.62
CA LYS A 145 -26.19 -7.15 0.38
C LYS A 145 -25.44 -6.53 -0.80
N GLN A 146 -25.46 -5.22 -0.94
CA GLN A 146 -24.70 -4.51 -1.97
C GLN A 146 -23.19 -4.77 -1.83
N TYR A 147 -22.67 -4.68 -0.59
CA TYR A 147 -21.27 -4.96 -0.32
C TYR A 147 -20.88 -6.40 -0.66
N LEU A 148 -21.68 -7.39 -0.28
CA LEU A 148 -21.42 -8.79 -0.59
C LEU A 148 -21.47 -9.05 -2.09
N THR A 149 -22.43 -8.44 -2.81
CA THR A 149 -22.51 -8.52 -4.27
C THR A 149 -21.26 -7.89 -4.92
N MET A 150 -20.82 -6.75 -4.41
CA MET A 150 -19.56 -6.11 -4.88
C MET A 150 -18.36 -7.05 -4.70
N LEU A 151 -18.25 -7.73 -3.56
CA LEU A 151 -17.16 -8.69 -3.33
C LEU A 151 -17.23 -9.90 -4.27
N GLU A 152 -18.43 -10.43 -4.55
CA GLU A 152 -18.62 -11.51 -5.52
C GLU A 152 -18.22 -11.08 -6.94
N GLU A 153 -18.62 -9.88 -7.34
CA GLU A 153 -18.21 -9.30 -8.63
C GLU A 153 -16.71 -9.05 -8.71
N ALA A 154 -16.10 -8.58 -7.59
CA ALA A 154 -14.65 -8.44 -7.49
C ALA A 154 -13.93 -9.78 -7.69
N ALA A 155 -14.43 -10.85 -7.06
CA ALA A 155 -13.83 -12.18 -7.20
C ALA A 155 -13.94 -12.73 -8.64
N LYS A 156 -15.04 -12.46 -9.34
CA LYS A 156 -15.20 -12.83 -10.77
C LYS A 156 -14.21 -12.10 -11.69
N ARG A 157 -13.82 -10.88 -11.31
CA ARG A 157 -12.91 -10.00 -12.08
C ARG A 157 -11.48 -10.01 -11.55
N ASP A 158 -11.14 -10.94 -10.64
CA ASP A 158 -9.79 -11.08 -10.13
C ASP A 158 -8.84 -11.43 -11.28
N HIS A 159 -7.86 -10.58 -11.54
CA HIS A 159 -6.90 -10.74 -12.62
C HIS A 159 -6.11 -12.04 -12.54
N ARG A 160 -5.88 -12.58 -11.33
CA ARG A 160 -5.19 -13.86 -11.12
C ARG A 160 -6.02 -15.01 -11.69
N ARG A 161 -7.34 -14.98 -11.46
CA ARG A 161 -8.28 -15.95 -12.03
C ARG A 161 -8.38 -15.77 -13.55
N LEU A 162 -8.62 -14.54 -14.01
CA LEU A 162 -8.73 -14.24 -15.44
C LEU A 162 -7.42 -14.56 -16.18
N GLY A 163 -6.26 -14.35 -15.54
CA GLY A 163 -4.96 -14.72 -16.08
C GLY A 163 -4.85 -16.20 -16.41
N VAL A 164 -5.35 -17.06 -15.54
CA VAL A 164 -5.39 -18.51 -15.74
C VAL A 164 -6.48 -18.90 -16.77
N ASP A 165 -7.72 -18.44 -16.56
CA ASP A 165 -8.87 -18.79 -17.39
C ASP A 165 -8.68 -18.41 -18.87
N LEU A 166 -7.99 -17.29 -19.12
CA LEU A 166 -7.73 -16.74 -20.46
C LEU A 166 -6.32 -17.04 -20.98
N ASP A 167 -5.49 -17.71 -20.22
CA ASP A 167 -4.09 -18.02 -20.56
C ASP A 167 -3.27 -16.76 -20.88
N LEU A 168 -3.28 -15.77 -19.95
CA LEU A 168 -2.62 -14.48 -20.15
C LEU A 168 -1.21 -14.42 -19.55
N PHE A 169 -1.03 -14.94 -18.34
CA PHE A 169 0.24 -14.93 -17.62
C PHE A 169 0.25 -15.99 -16.52
N SER A 170 1.45 -16.28 -16.03
CA SER A 170 1.68 -17.18 -14.89
C SER A 170 2.82 -16.66 -14.00
N PHE A 171 2.95 -17.27 -12.82
CA PHE A 171 4.05 -17.06 -11.89
C PHE A 171 4.69 -18.42 -11.58
N PRO A 172 5.58 -18.94 -12.45
CA PRO A 172 6.25 -20.22 -12.22
C PRO A 172 7.16 -20.17 -10.99
N ASP A 173 7.10 -21.19 -10.15
CA ASP A 173 7.94 -21.30 -8.94
C ASP A 173 9.43 -21.32 -9.28
N GLU A 174 9.80 -21.86 -10.44
CA GLU A 174 11.18 -21.92 -10.95
C GLU A 174 11.79 -20.53 -11.19
N ILE A 175 10.97 -19.53 -11.48
CA ILE A 175 11.43 -18.14 -11.69
C ILE A 175 11.43 -17.38 -10.36
N GLY A 176 10.54 -17.74 -9.46
CA GLY A 176 10.37 -17.09 -8.16
C GLY A 176 9.16 -16.15 -8.09
N SER A 177 8.73 -15.92 -6.85
CA SER A 177 7.50 -15.18 -6.58
C SER A 177 7.59 -13.71 -6.97
N GLY A 178 6.50 -13.16 -7.53
CA GLY A 178 6.41 -11.76 -7.93
C GLY A 178 7.10 -11.42 -9.26
N LEU A 179 7.43 -12.44 -10.07
CA LEU A 179 8.00 -12.30 -11.41
C LEU A 179 7.06 -12.94 -12.42
N ALA A 180 6.27 -12.12 -13.11
CA ALA A 180 5.24 -12.59 -14.05
C ALA A 180 5.84 -13.01 -15.40
N VAL A 181 5.37 -14.13 -15.94
CA VAL A 181 5.61 -14.55 -17.31
C VAL A 181 4.33 -14.34 -18.12
N PHE A 182 4.40 -13.51 -19.15
CA PHE A 182 3.27 -13.26 -20.05
C PHE A 182 3.24 -14.31 -21.15
N HIS A 183 2.11 -14.99 -21.30
CA HIS A 183 1.84 -15.96 -22.35
C HIS A 183 1.50 -15.23 -23.67
N PRO A 184 1.38 -15.92 -24.81
CA PRO A 184 1.17 -15.25 -26.09
C PRO A 184 -0.02 -14.29 -26.13
N LYS A 185 -1.17 -14.66 -25.53
CA LYS A 185 -2.35 -13.79 -25.45
C LYS A 185 -2.10 -12.57 -24.55
N GLY A 186 -1.51 -12.77 -23.38
CA GLY A 186 -1.12 -11.69 -22.47
C GLY A 186 -0.07 -10.76 -23.08
N GLY A 187 0.89 -11.33 -23.81
CA GLY A 187 1.89 -10.58 -24.57
C GLY A 187 1.28 -9.66 -25.63
N ILE A 188 0.21 -10.11 -26.32
CA ILE A 188 -0.53 -9.27 -27.27
C ILE A 188 -1.20 -8.10 -26.54
N VAL A 189 -1.90 -8.37 -25.42
CA VAL A 189 -2.57 -7.32 -24.63
C VAL A 189 -1.54 -6.30 -24.12
N ARG A 190 -0.46 -6.78 -23.50
CA ARG A 190 0.61 -5.92 -22.99
C ARG A 190 1.20 -5.06 -24.11
N ARG A 191 1.56 -5.65 -25.26
CA ARG A 191 2.10 -4.90 -26.39
C ARG A 191 1.12 -3.85 -26.90
N ALA A 192 -0.17 -4.16 -27.02
CA ALA A 192 -1.17 -3.20 -27.46
C ALA A 192 -1.27 -1.99 -26.50
N MET A 193 -1.19 -2.22 -25.19
CA MET A 193 -1.16 -1.16 -24.18
C MET A 193 0.13 -0.31 -24.27
N GLU A 194 1.29 -0.97 -24.41
CA GLU A 194 2.58 -0.29 -24.56
C GLU A 194 2.62 0.53 -25.87
N ASP A 195 2.16 -0.01 -26.99
CA ASP A 195 2.11 0.72 -28.27
C ASP A 195 1.17 1.93 -28.19
N TYR A 196 0.01 1.78 -27.55
CA TYR A 196 -0.92 2.88 -27.35
C TYR A 196 -0.32 3.99 -26.46
N SER A 197 0.20 3.63 -25.29
CA SER A 197 0.85 4.57 -24.38
C SER A 197 2.02 5.30 -25.06
N ARG A 198 2.85 4.58 -25.84
CA ARG A 198 3.97 5.17 -26.59
C ARG A 198 3.50 6.22 -27.60
N ILE A 199 2.48 5.90 -28.41
CA ILE A 199 1.91 6.84 -29.40
C ILE A 199 1.39 8.10 -28.71
N ARG A 200 0.71 7.95 -27.57
CA ARG A 200 0.19 9.09 -26.79
C ARG A 200 1.31 9.96 -26.23
N HIS A 201 2.38 9.36 -25.68
CA HIS A 201 3.54 10.08 -25.17
C HIS A 201 4.29 10.82 -26.29
N GLU A 202 4.57 10.17 -27.41
CA GLU A 202 5.22 10.80 -28.56
C GLU A 202 4.41 11.98 -29.10
N ALA A 203 3.10 11.85 -29.20
CA ALA A 203 2.19 12.93 -29.61
C ALA A 203 2.18 14.11 -28.60
N ALA A 204 2.40 13.84 -27.31
CA ALA A 204 2.53 14.86 -26.26
C ALA A 204 3.96 15.45 -26.17
N GLY A 205 4.86 15.09 -27.09
CA GLY A 205 6.22 15.64 -27.19
C GLY A 205 7.26 14.99 -26.26
N TYR A 206 7.00 13.78 -25.79
CA TYR A 206 7.98 12.99 -25.05
C TYR A 206 8.95 12.30 -26.02
N GLN A 207 10.21 12.20 -25.62
CA GLN A 207 11.28 11.52 -26.35
C GLN A 207 11.53 10.16 -25.72
N PHE A 208 11.42 9.11 -26.55
CA PHE A 208 11.58 7.75 -26.09
C PHE A 208 13.04 7.38 -25.88
N VAL A 209 13.34 6.78 -24.73
CA VAL A 209 14.69 6.36 -24.35
C VAL A 209 14.70 4.92 -23.83
N TYR A 210 15.89 4.33 -23.73
CA TYR A 210 16.14 3.02 -23.14
C TYR A 210 17.26 3.10 -22.12
N THR A 211 17.09 2.50 -20.96
CA THR A 211 18.12 2.45 -19.93
C THR A 211 18.39 1.01 -19.48
N PRO A 212 19.64 0.69 -19.04
CA PRO A 212 19.99 -0.65 -18.62
C PRO A 212 19.30 -1.03 -17.31
N HIS A 213 19.17 -2.34 -17.07
CA HIS A 213 18.50 -2.88 -15.87
C HIS A 213 19.42 -2.94 -14.64
N ILE A 214 20.75 -2.93 -14.87
CA ILE A 214 21.77 -3.03 -13.82
C ILE A 214 22.76 -1.87 -13.93
N THR A 215 23.30 -1.45 -12.80
CA THR A 215 24.31 -0.40 -12.73
C THR A 215 25.23 -0.57 -11.54
N LYS A 216 26.39 0.12 -11.57
CA LYS A 216 27.30 0.19 -10.43
C LYS A 216 26.67 0.89 -9.23
N GLY A 217 27.01 0.43 -8.03
CA GLY A 217 26.51 0.98 -6.76
C GLY A 217 26.71 2.49 -6.62
N ALA A 218 27.82 3.03 -7.13
CA ALA A 218 28.14 4.46 -7.05
C ALA A 218 27.03 5.39 -7.62
N LEU A 219 26.24 4.94 -8.60
CA LEU A 219 25.10 5.72 -9.09
C LEU A 219 24.00 5.83 -8.02
N PHE A 220 23.73 4.76 -7.31
CA PHE A 220 22.72 4.73 -6.27
C PHE A 220 23.18 5.35 -4.95
N GLU A 221 24.49 5.39 -4.68
CA GLU A 221 25.08 6.21 -3.62
C GLU A 221 24.86 7.70 -3.92
N THR A 222 25.25 8.15 -5.12
CA THR A 222 25.10 9.55 -5.55
C THR A 222 23.67 10.03 -5.53
N SER A 223 22.71 9.17 -5.88
CA SER A 223 21.28 9.50 -5.93
C SER A 223 20.54 9.27 -4.62
N GLY A 224 21.23 8.81 -3.55
CA GLY A 224 20.66 8.57 -2.23
C GLY A 224 19.79 7.30 -2.11
N HIS A 225 19.69 6.47 -3.16
CA HIS A 225 18.86 5.27 -3.12
C HIS A 225 19.35 4.24 -2.12
N LEU A 226 20.67 4.08 -1.94
CA LEU A 226 21.23 3.14 -0.97
C LEU A 226 21.01 3.57 0.48
N ASP A 227 20.81 4.86 0.72
CA ASP A 227 20.51 5.37 2.05
C ASP A 227 19.03 5.21 2.42
N TRP A 228 18.14 5.43 1.46
CA TRP A 228 16.69 5.52 1.71
C TRP A 228 15.87 4.30 1.27
N TYR A 229 16.37 3.49 0.30
CA TYR A 229 15.63 2.38 -0.31
C TYR A 229 16.34 1.02 -0.23
N LYS A 230 17.46 0.93 0.49
CA LYS A 230 18.30 -0.28 0.53
C LYS A 230 17.50 -1.55 0.85
N ASP A 231 16.58 -1.48 1.80
CA ASP A 231 15.76 -2.63 2.21
C ASP A 231 14.78 -3.09 1.13
N GLY A 232 14.42 -2.21 0.21
CA GLY A 232 13.57 -2.49 -0.96
C GLY A 232 14.34 -2.83 -2.23
N MET A 233 15.66 -2.93 -2.18
CA MET A 233 16.50 -3.28 -3.32
C MET A 233 16.95 -4.74 -3.24
N PHE A 234 17.09 -5.40 -4.40
CA PHE A 234 17.76 -6.69 -4.45
C PHE A 234 19.21 -6.54 -3.98
N PRO A 235 19.78 -7.56 -3.30
CA PRO A 235 21.17 -7.53 -2.85
C PRO A 235 22.14 -7.25 -4.01
N ALA A 236 23.26 -6.62 -3.69
CA ALA A 236 24.30 -6.34 -4.67
C ALA A 236 24.84 -7.64 -5.30
N MET A 237 25.15 -7.55 -6.59
CA MET A 237 25.97 -8.52 -7.31
C MET A 237 27.40 -8.05 -7.25
N HIS A 238 28.26 -8.80 -6.56
CA HIS A 238 29.67 -8.47 -6.44
C HIS A 238 30.44 -9.07 -7.63
N LEU A 239 31.03 -8.22 -8.46
CA LEU A 239 31.66 -8.61 -9.72
C LEU A 239 33.12 -8.13 -9.77
N ASP A 240 33.92 -8.78 -10.62
CA ASP A 240 35.28 -8.39 -10.97
C ASP A 240 36.29 -8.43 -9.81
N GLU A 241 36.04 -9.18 -8.74
CA GLU A 241 37.03 -9.46 -7.71
C GLU A 241 38.04 -10.48 -8.21
N GLU A 242 39.33 -10.16 -8.05
CA GLU A 242 40.41 -11.10 -8.31
C GLU A 242 41.13 -11.42 -7.01
N LEU A 243 41.34 -12.70 -6.76
CA LEU A 243 42.09 -13.17 -5.61
C LEU A 243 43.51 -13.65 -6.02
N HIS A 244 44.46 -13.51 -5.14
CA HIS A 244 45.74 -14.21 -5.22
C HIS A 244 45.57 -15.70 -4.89
N GLU A 245 46.57 -16.51 -5.19
CA GLU A 245 46.57 -17.96 -4.88
C GLU A 245 46.41 -18.26 -3.36
N ASP A 246 46.83 -17.34 -2.51
CA ASP A 246 46.68 -17.40 -1.05
C ASP A 246 45.31 -16.94 -0.53
N GLY A 247 44.38 -16.58 -1.42
CA GLY A 247 43.03 -16.10 -1.09
C GLY A 247 42.94 -14.62 -0.72
N THR A 248 44.04 -13.86 -0.75
CA THR A 248 44.01 -12.41 -0.55
C THR A 248 43.50 -11.68 -1.77
N VAL A 249 42.83 -10.52 -1.56
CA VAL A 249 42.25 -9.73 -2.67
C VAL A 249 43.37 -9.08 -3.48
N LYS A 250 43.51 -9.46 -4.76
CA LYS A 250 44.43 -8.87 -5.74
C LYS A 250 43.83 -7.63 -6.38
N ARG A 251 42.53 -7.70 -6.71
CA ARG A 251 41.76 -6.58 -7.24
C ARG A 251 40.40 -6.55 -6.56
N GLN A 252 40.01 -5.40 -6.03
CA GLN A 252 38.74 -5.25 -5.37
C GLN A 252 37.60 -5.29 -6.39
N GLY A 253 36.58 -6.08 -6.09
CA GLY A 253 35.37 -6.16 -6.89
C GLY A 253 34.50 -4.89 -6.82
N GLN A 254 33.46 -4.86 -7.62
CA GLN A 254 32.52 -3.77 -7.69
C GLN A 254 31.09 -4.29 -7.50
N ASP A 255 30.31 -3.54 -6.75
CA ASP A 255 28.90 -3.87 -6.54
C ASP A 255 28.04 -3.33 -7.66
N TYR A 256 27.23 -4.20 -8.24
CA TYR A 256 26.18 -3.88 -9.21
C TYR A 256 24.81 -4.19 -8.60
N TYR A 257 23.83 -3.39 -8.95
CA TYR A 257 22.46 -3.53 -8.46
C TYR A 257 21.45 -3.56 -9.61
N LEU A 258 20.36 -4.30 -9.41
CA LEU A 258 19.15 -4.14 -10.22
C LEU A 258 18.50 -2.79 -9.88
N LYS A 259 18.05 -2.05 -10.89
CA LYS A 259 17.43 -0.74 -10.69
C LYS A 259 16.06 -0.84 -10.03
N PRO A 260 15.81 -0.16 -8.90
CA PRO A 260 14.49 -0.05 -8.30
C PRO A 260 13.64 1.06 -8.93
N MET A 261 14.29 2.02 -9.61
CA MET A 261 13.70 3.20 -10.26
C MET A 261 14.52 3.60 -11.50
N ASN A 262 13.88 4.30 -12.43
CA ASN A 262 14.52 4.77 -13.68
C ASN A 262 15.15 6.18 -13.55
N CYS A 263 14.78 6.95 -12.52
CA CYS A 263 15.15 8.35 -12.34
C CYS A 263 16.68 8.63 -12.49
N PRO A 264 17.59 7.87 -11.84
CA PRO A 264 19.02 8.13 -11.95
C PRO A 264 19.54 8.02 -13.40
N PHE A 265 18.96 7.12 -14.18
CA PHE A 265 19.38 6.89 -15.57
C PHE A 265 18.91 8.02 -16.50
N HIS A 266 17.68 8.51 -16.34
CA HIS A 266 17.21 9.69 -17.09
C HIS A 266 18.02 10.93 -16.73
N ASN A 267 18.43 11.10 -15.48
CA ASN A 267 19.34 12.16 -15.06
C ASN A 267 20.71 12.05 -15.74
N LEU A 268 21.23 10.84 -15.96
CA LEU A 268 22.46 10.64 -16.72
C LEU A 268 22.29 11.04 -18.20
N ILE A 269 21.13 10.75 -18.81
CA ILE A 269 20.82 11.20 -20.16
C ILE A 269 20.76 12.74 -20.21
N PHE A 270 20.09 13.37 -19.24
CA PHE A 270 20.08 14.83 -19.14
C PHE A 270 21.48 15.41 -19.02
N LYS A 271 22.33 14.82 -18.19
CA LYS A 271 23.70 15.24 -17.90
C LYS A 271 24.70 14.88 -19.01
N SER A 272 24.35 14.03 -19.98
CA SER A 272 25.29 13.45 -20.96
C SER A 272 26.00 14.49 -21.87
N ARG A 273 25.44 15.68 -21.99
CA ARG A 273 26.00 16.81 -22.73
C ARG A 273 25.56 18.14 -22.12
N GLY A 274 26.30 19.22 -22.48
CA GLY A 274 25.83 20.57 -22.18
C GLY A 274 24.50 20.86 -22.90
N ARG A 275 23.56 21.49 -22.19
CA ARG A 275 22.23 21.82 -22.71
C ARG A 275 21.98 23.32 -22.58
N SER A 276 21.26 23.87 -23.54
CA SER A 276 20.75 25.22 -23.44
C SER A 276 19.39 25.19 -22.69
N TYR A 277 19.10 26.20 -21.88
CA TYR A 277 17.77 26.39 -21.28
C TYR A 277 16.66 26.46 -22.34
N ARG A 278 16.98 26.80 -23.57
CA ARG A 278 16.05 26.83 -24.72
C ARG A 278 15.61 25.46 -25.19
N GLU A 279 16.28 24.38 -24.74
CA GLU A 279 15.90 23.01 -25.00
C GLU A 279 14.85 22.49 -23.99
N LEU A 280 14.52 23.30 -22.98
CA LEU A 280 13.52 22.97 -21.98
C LEU A 280 12.14 23.49 -22.40
N PRO A 281 11.06 22.75 -22.07
CA PRO A 281 11.05 21.51 -21.31
C PRO A 281 11.55 20.32 -22.12
N LEU A 282 12.39 19.48 -21.51
CA LEU A 282 12.79 18.19 -22.05
C LEU A 282 12.01 17.08 -21.37
N ARG A 283 11.27 16.29 -22.13
CA ARG A 283 10.45 15.19 -21.62
C ARG A 283 11.03 13.87 -22.12
N LEU A 284 11.57 13.05 -21.21
CA LEU A 284 12.09 11.72 -21.49
C LEU A 284 11.09 10.68 -21.02
N PHE A 285 10.93 9.59 -21.77
CA PHE A 285 9.99 8.53 -21.51
C PHE A 285 10.54 7.16 -21.87
N GLU A 286 10.32 6.15 -21.04
CA GLU A 286 10.63 4.74 -21.37
C GLU A 286 9.60 3.78 -20.78
N PHE A 287 9.48 2.58 -21.37
CA PHE A 287 8.95 1.42 -20.68
C PHE A 287 10.07 0.82 -19.84
N GLY A 288 10.25 1.37 -18.64
CA GLY A 288 11.35 1.03 -17.76
C GLY A 288 11.01 -0.16 -16.87
N SER A 289 11.74 -1.27 -17.04
CA SER A 289 11.64 -2.39 -16.11
C SER A 289 12.44 -2.11 -14.85
N VAL A 290 11.77 -2.22 -13.70
CA VAL A 290 12.35 -1.99 -12.37
C VAL A 290 12.13 -3.20 -11.48
N TYR A 291 12.99 -3.35 -10.46
CA TYR A 291 13.03 -4.52 -9.60
C TYR A 291 13.06 -4.09 -8.13
N ARG A 292 12.12 -4.61 -7.34
CA ARG A 292 11.98 -4.27 -5.92
C ARG A 292 11.95 -5.53 -5.09
N TYR A 293 12.74 -5.57 -4.02
CA TYR A 293 12.80 -6.71 -3.11
C TYR A 293 11.61 -6.67 -2.14
N GLU A 294 10.44 -7.03 -2.67
CA GLU A 294 9.23 -7.19 -1.86
C GLU A 294 9.28 -8.47 -1.02
N LYS A 295 8.82 -8.39 0.23
CA LYS A 295 8.70 -9.57 1.11
C LYS A 295 7.66 -10.54 0.52
N SER A 296 7.91 -11.85 0.63
CA SER A 296 7.03 -12.87 0.04
C SER A 296 5.57 -12.76 0.50
N GLY A 297 5.32 -12.38 1.75
CA GLY A 297 3.96 -12.27 2.31
C GLY A 297 3.12 -11.12 1.77
N VAL A 298 3.72 -10.15 1.06
CA VAL A 298 2.97 -9.00 0.49
C VAL A 298 2.78 -9.09 -1.01
N ILE A 299 3.37 -10.09 -1.68
CA ILE A 299 3.23 -10.28 -3.13
C ILE A 299 1.79 -10.67 -3.47
N HIS A 300 1.20 -9.99 -4.47
CA HIS A 300 -0.18 -10.20 -4.84
C HIS A 300 -0.41 -10.03 -6.34
N GLY A 301 -0.46 -11.14 -7.08
CA GLY A 301 -0.71 -11.17 -8.53
C GLY A 301 0.18 -10.19 -9.29
N LEU A 302 -0.42 -9.37 -10.17
CA LEU A 302 0.26 -8.29 -10.90
C LEU A 302 0.26 -6.95 -10.15
N THR A 303 -0.45 -6.83 -9.03
CA THR A 303 -0.60 -5.56 -8.31
C THR A 303 0.54 -5.28 -7.34
N ARG A 304 1.21 -6.32 -6.83
CA ARG A 304 2.40 -6.19 -6.01
C ARG A 304 3.43 -7.25 -6.35
N VAL A 305 4.47 -6.84 -7.06
CA VAL A 305 5.44 -7.71 -7.75
C VAL A 305 6.87 -7.33 -7.42
N ARG A 306 7.80 -8.22 -7.72
CA ARG A 306 9.25 -7.96 -7.60
C ARG A 306 9.87 -7.41 -8.88
N GLY A 307 9.24 -7.62 -10.02
CA GLY A 307 9.64 -7.06 -11.31
C GLY A 307 8.45 -6.53 -12.07
N MET A 308 8.52 -5.27 -12.50
CA MET A 308 7.46 -4.61 -13.25
C MET A 308 8.05 -3.69 -14.31
N THR A 309 7.25 -3.41 -15.34
CA THR A 309 7.56 -2.38 -16.33
C THR A 309 6.62 -1.20 -16.13
N GLN A 310 7.19 -0.01 -16.05
CA GLN A 310 6.48 1.26 -15.89
C GLN A 310 6.58 2.06 -17.19
N ASP A 311 5.51 2.73 -17.59
CA ASP A 311 5.55 3.82 -18.56
C ASP A 311 6.01 5.08 -17.82
N ASP A 312 7.30 5.16 -17.59
CA ASP A 312 7.95 6.14 -16.71
C ASP A 312 8.53 7.31 -17.53
N ALA A 313 8.25 8.53 -17.07
CA ALA A 313 8.68 9.74 -17.71
C ALA A 313 9.33 10.73 -16.73
N HIS A 314 10.32 11.49 -17.19
CA HIS A 314 10.96 12.56 -16.46
C HIS A 314 10.94 13.85 -17.29
N ILE A 315 10.42 14.92 -16.70
CA ILE A 315 10.30 16.23 -17.32
C ILE A 315 11.30 17.18 -16.66
N TYR A 316 12.21 17.71 -17.47
CA TYR A 316 13.19 18.72 -17.06
C TYR A 316 12.70 20.06 -17.57
N CYS A 317 12.40 20.99 -16.66
CA CYS A 317 11.84 22.29 -16.99
C CYS A 317 12.42 23.39 -16.10
N THR A 318 12.22 24.65 -16.48
CA THR A 318 12.54 25.79 -15.60
C THR A 318 11.40 25.98 -14.57
N PRO A 319 11.64 26.70 -13.45
CA PRO A 319 10.59 27.02 -12.49
C PRO A 319 9.37 27.71 -13.11
N GLU A 320 9.59 28.59 -14.13
CA GLU A 320 8.51 29.28 -14.82
C GLU A 320 7.65 28.37 -15.70
N GLN A 321 8.24 27.28 -16.21
CA GLN A 321 7.55 26.30 -17.04
C GLN A 321 6.77 25.28 -16.19
N MET A 322 7.18 25.08 -14.92
CA MET A 322 6.66 24.03 -14.06
C MET A 322 5.12 24.03 -13.93
N PRO A 323 4.42 25.15 -13.70
CA PRO A 323 2.97 25.13 -13.58
C PRO A 323 2.26 24.62 -14.84
N GLY A 324 2.76 25.04 -16.02
CA GLY A 324 2.23 24.57 -17.30
C GLY A 324 2.49 23.08 -17.53
N GLU A 325 3.68 22.60 -17.22
CA GLU A 325 4.04 21.18 -17.35
C GLU A 325 3.21 20.29 -16.40
N LEU A 326 2.99 20.72 -15.16
CA LEU A 326 2.16 19.98 -14.21
C LEU A 326 0.71 19.88 -14.67
N SER A 327 0.13 20.98 -15.17
CA SER A 327 -1.23 20.98 -15.71
C SER A 327 -1.36 20.05 -16.93
N ASN A 328 -0.40 20.14 -17.87
CA ASN A 328 -0.38 19.29 -19.05
C ASN A 328 -0.23 17.81 -18.68
N LEU A 329 0.68 17.50 -17.74
CA LEU A 329 0.91 16.14 -17.27
C LEU A 329 -0.32 15.55 -16.60
N LEU A 330 -0.97 16.31 -15.71
CA LEU A 330 -2.17 15.83 -15.03
C LEU A 330 -3.29 15.51 -16.03
N ASN A 331 -3.56 16.42 -16.98
CA ASN A 331 -4.55 16.17 -18.02
C ASN A 331 -4.18 14.95 -18.87
N PHE A 332 -2.89 14.81 -19.26
CA PHE A 332 -2.42 13.67 -20.02
C PHE A 332 -2.65 12.34 -19.29
N VAL A 333 -2.32 12.27 -18.00
CA VAL A 333 -2.51 11.07 -17.18
C VAL A 333 -3.99 10.71 -17.05
N LEU A 334 -4.85 11.69 -16.77
CA LEU A 334 -6.29 11.47 -16.64
C LEU A 334 -6.91 11.00 -17.96
N ASP A 335 -6.49 11.57 -19.09
CA ASP A 335 -6.99 11.16 -20.40
C ASP A 335 -6.52 9.74 -20.75
N LEU A 336 -5.27 9.39 -20.46
CA LEU A 336 -4.75 8.04 -20.69
C LEU A 336 -5.49 7.00 -19.85
N LEU A 337 -5.81 7.31 -18.59
CA LEU A 337 -6.57 6.41 -17.72
C LEU A 337 -8.02 6.26 -18.20
N ARG A 338 -8.66 7.33 -18.69
CA ARG A 338 -10.01 7.28 -19.29
C ARG A 338 -10.04 6.38 -20.53
N ASP A 339 -9.00 6.43 -21.37
CA ASP A 339 -8.87 5.56 -22.51
C ASP A 339 -8.80 4.07 -22.12
N TYR A 340 -8.34 3.76 -20.90
CA TYR A 340 -8.38 2.41 -20.31
C TYR A 340 -9.68 2.10 -19.54
N GLY A 341 -10.67 3.00 -19.59
CA GLY A 341 -11.98 2.80 -18.96
C GLY A 341 -12.04 3.15 -17.48
N LEU A 342 -11.08 3.92 -16.97
CA LEU A 342 -11.08 4.48 -15.63
C LEU A 342 -11.44 5.96 -15.73
N ASP A 343 -12.61 6.39 -15.25
CA ASP A 343 -13.14 7.74 -15.38
C ASP A 343 -13.57 8.39 -14.05
N ASP A 344 -13.58 7.61 -12.96
CA ASP A 344 -13.87 8.10 -11.60
C ASP A 344 -12.55 8.25 -10.82
N PHE A 345 -12.14 9.50 -10.58
CA PHE A 345 -10.87 9.84 -9.94
C PHE A 345 -11.04 10.79 -8.78
N TYR A 346 -10.13 10.72 -7.82
CA TYR A 346 -9.76 11.80 -6.92
C TYR A 346 -8.24 11.91 -6.84
N LEU A 347 -7.75 13.04 -6.38
CA LEU A 347 -6.33 13.31 -6.24
C LEU A 347 -5.92 13.25 -4.77
N GLU A 348 -4.72 12.79 -4.51
CA GLU A 348 -4.12 12.78 -3.18
C GLU A 348 -2.80 13.56 -3.22
N LEU A 349 -2.68 14.59 -2.39
CA LEU A 349 -1.47 15.40 -2.28
C LEU A 349 -0.65 14.97 -1.08
N SER A 350 0.42 14.25 -1.34
CA SER A 350 1.39 13.85 -0.32
C SER A 350 2.38 14.98 -0.07
N THR A 351 2.50 15.39 1.19
CA THR A 351 3.38 16.48 1.62
C THR A 351 4.58 15.97 2.40
N ARG A 352 5.50 16.89 2.73
CA ARG A 352 6.80 16.59 3.36
C ARG A 352 6.66 15.87 4.70
N ASN A 353 7.51 14.85 4.89
CA ASN A 353 7.88 14.35 6.21
C ASN A 353 9.21 15.01 6.62
N PRO A 354 9.24 15.86 7.65
CA PRO A 354 10.46 16.60 8.03
C PRO A 354 11.64 15.70 8.41
N ASP A 355 11.35 14.54 9.01
CA ASP A 355 12.37 13.59 9.48
C ASP A 355 12.93 12.70 8.38
N LYS A 356 12.27 12.65 7.24
CA LYS A 356 12.58 11.74 6.12
C LYS A 356 12.62 12.46 4.77
N SER A 357 13.21 13.64 4.70
CA SER A 357 13.26 14.42 3.46
C SER A 357 14.55 15.21 3.31
N ILE A 358 14.93 15.48 2.05
CA ILE A 358 16.05 16.34 1.66
C ILE A 358 15.52 17.64 1.04
N GLY A 359 16.38 18.64 0.84
CA GLY A 359 16.01 19.93 0.27
C GLY A 359 15.57 20.96 1.32
N SER A 360 15.49 22.21 0.89
CA SER A 360 15.10 23.34 1.76
C SER A 360 13.59 23.45 1.90
N ASP A 361 13.14 24.11 2.97
CA ASP A 361 11.73 24.38 3.23
C ASP A 361 11.09 25.18 2.10
N GLN A 362 11.84 26.14 1.54
CA GLN A 362 11.38 26.97 0.43
C GLN A 362 11.12 26.16 -0.85
N GLU A 363 12.00 25.20 -1.19
CA GLU A 363 11.81 24.32 -2.35
C GLU A 363 10.57 23.46 -2.18
N TRP A 364 10.37 22.90 -0.98
CA TRP A 364 9.18 22.11 -0.66
C TRP A 364 7.89 22.94 -0.72
N GLU A 365 7.90 24.16 -0.22
CA GLU A 365 6.73 25.06 -0.26
C GLU A 365 6.35 25.40 -1.70
N ILE A 366 7.33 25.79 -2.52
CA ILE A 366 7.12 26.12 -3.94
C ILE A 366 6.56 24.91 -4.70
N ALA A 367 7.17 23.73 -4.53
CA ALA A 367 6.76 22.53 -5.23
C ALA A 367 5.37 22.05 -4.78
N THR A 368 5.10 22.05 -3.47
CA THR A 368 3.78 21.66 -2.93
C THR A 368 2.69 22.59 -3.42
N LYS A 369 2.94 23.90 -3.42
CA LYS A 369 1.99 24.89 -3.93
C LYS A 369 1.70 24.69 -5.42
N ALA A 370 2.73 24.46 -6.23
CA ALA A 370 2.56 24.23 -7.66
C ALA A 370 1.70 23.00 -7.96
N LEU A 371 1.89 21.89 -7.20
CA LEU A 371 1.05 20.70 -7.30
C LEU A 371 -0.40 20.97 -6.86
N ALA A 372 -0.59 21.68 -5.74
CA ALA A 372 -1.92 22.05 -5.26
C ALA A 372 -2.68 22.92 -6.27
N ASP A 373 -2.00 23.91 -6.87
CA ASP A 373 -2.58 24.79 -7.89
C ASP A 373 -2.97 23.99 -9.15
N ALA A 374 -2.15 23.05 -9.59
CA ALA A 374 -2.46 22.17 -10.73
C ALA A 374 -3.65 21.24 -10.43
N ALA A 375 -3.70 20.67 -9.22
CA ALA A 375 -4.82 19.85 -8.78
C ALA A 375 -6.14 20.65 -8.72
N ALA A 376 -6.12 21.86 -8.16
CA ALA A 376 -7.28 22.74 -8.12
C ALA A 376 -7.81 23.09 -9.52
N ALA A 377 -6.92 23.29 -10.49
CA ALA A 377 -7.30 23.57 -11.88
C ALA A 377 -7.96 22.36 -12.58
N SER A 378 -7.75 21.14 -12.13
CA SER A 378 -8.37 19.93 -12.68
C SER A 378 -9.85 19.78 -12.33
N GLY A 379 -10.32 20.46 -11.28
CA GLY A 379 -11.68 20.32 -10.75
C GLY A 379 -11.97 19.01 -10.02
N LEU A 380 -10.95 18.18 -9.76
CA LEU A 380 -11.07 16.94 -8.99
C LEU A 380 -10.92 17.19 -7.49
N ASP A 381 -11.53 16.33 -6.69
CA ASP A 381 -11.34 16.34 -5.24
C ASP A 381 -9.88 16.09 -4.88
N LEU A 382 -9.34 16.92 -3.97
CA LEU A 382 -7.97 16.81 -3.48
C LEU A 382 -7.97 16.41 -2.00
N VAL A 383 -7.47 15.24 -1.72
CA VAL A 383 -7.32 14.68 -0.35
C VAL A 383 -5.89 14.93 0.13
N PRO A 384 -5.69 15.54 1.30
CA PRO A 384 -4.35 15.72 1.86
C PRO A 384 -3.81 14.39 2.42
N ASP A 385 -2.52 14.13 2.17
CA ASP A 385 -1.73 13.03 2.73
C ASP A 385 -0.46 13.60 3.41
N PRO A 386 -0.58 14.05 4.67
CA PRO A 386 0.53 14.65 5.40
C PRO A 386 1.66 13.67 5.67
N GLY A 387 2.87 13.98 5.21
CA GLY A 387 4.06 13.16 5.44
C GLY A 387 4.24 11.98 4.50
N GLY A 388 3.32 11.74 3.55
CA GLY A 388 3.37 10.63 2.60
C GLY A 388 4.21 10.87 1.34
N ALA A 389 4.86 12.03 1.22
CA ALA A 389 5.69 12.36 0.07
C ALA A 389 6.97 11.51 -0.01
N ALA A 390 7.55 11.43 -1.21
CA ALA A 390 8.89 10.89 -1.40
C ALA A 390 9.92 11.79 -0.69
N PHE A 391 11.08 11.22 -0.33
CA PHE A 391 12.11 11.97 0.40
C PHE A 391 12.63 13.20 -0.38
N TYR A 392 12.48 13.23 -1.69
CA TYR A 392 13.00 14.27 -2.58
C TYR A 392 11.97 15.31 -3.06
N GLY A 393 10.67 15.11 -2.79
CA GLY A 393 9.66 16.07 -3.22
C GLY A 393 8.21 15.65 -2.97
N PRO A 394 7.27 16.61 -3.02
CA PRO A 394 5.85 16.34 -2.88
C PRO A 394 5.32 15.54 -4.07
N LYS A 395 4.18 14.89 -3.88
CA LYS A 395 3.60 13.98 -4.87
C LYS A 395 2.09 14.22 -5.00
N ILE A 396 1.57 14.15 -6.22
CA ILE A 396 0.15 13.88 -6.48
C ILE A 396 0.01 12.42 -6.89
N SER A 397 -0.88 11.71 -6.20
CA SER A 397 -1.37 10.39 -6.61
C SER A 397 -2.74 10.53 -7.24
N VAL A 398 -2.94 9.96 -8.43
CA VAL A 398 -4.26 9.80 -9.02
C VAL A 398 -4.85 8.51 -8.49
N GLN A 399 -5.93 8.61 -7.73
CA GLN A 399 -6.66 7.50 -7.19
C GLN A 399 -7.85 7.22 -8.11
N ALA A 400 -7.80 6.11 -8.84
CA ALA A 400 -8.85 5.70 -9.77
C ALA A 400 -9.77 4.66 -9.13
N ARG A 401 -11.08 4.80 -9.31
CA ARG A 401 -12.06 3.80 -8.92
C ARG A 401 -12.43 2.92 -10.08
N ASP A 402 -12.37 1.62 -9.87
CA ASP A 402 -12.82 0.66 -10.88
C ASP A 402 -14.36 0.53 -10.90
N ALA A 403 -14.89 -0.21 -11.88
CA ALA A 403 -16.33 -0.37 -12.11
C ALA A 403 -17.12 -0.99 -10.92
N ILE A 404 -16.43 -1.46 -9.88
CA ILE A 404 -17.03 -2.00 -8.65
C ILE A 404 -16.64 -1.20 -7.41
N GLY A 405 -16.09 0.01 -7.59
CA GLY A 405 -15.79 0.97 -6.53
C GLY A 405 -14.50 0.72 -5.75
N ARG A 406 -13.62 -0.19 -6.19
CA ARG A 406 -12.29 -0.36 -5.56
C ARG A 406 -11.37 0.76 -6.04
N THR A 407 -10.60 1.31 -5.10
CA THR A 407 -9.61 2.36 -5.41
C THR A 407 -8.25 1.75 -5.74
N TRP A 408 -7.63 2.29 -6.79
CA TRP A 408 -6.30 1.94 -7.27
C TRP A 408 -5.47 3.21 -7.49
N GLN A 409 -4.21 3.16 -7.02
CA GLN A 409 -3.24 4.24 -7.22
C GLN A 409 -2.43 4.01 -8.49
#